data_39789758b9c0de0548a58841e24f9b10
#
_entry.id   39789758b9c0de0548a58841e24f9b10
#
_cell.length_a   1.000
_cell.length_b   1.000
_cell.length_c   1.000
_cell.angle_alpha   90.00
_cell.angle_beta   90.00
_cell.angle_gamma   90.00
#
_symmetry.space_group_name_H-M   'P 1'
#
loop_
_entity.id
_entity.type
_entity.pdbx_description
1 polymer ?
#
loop_
_entity_poly.entity_id
_entity_poly.type
_entity_poly.pdbx_seq_one_letter_code
_entity_poly.pdbx_strand_id
1 'polypeptide(L)'
;QGRVTSFQEKPEPAKAKSNLASTGIYIFEPAVLEMVPSGKEFDIGSDLFPMLVQQGLPFFAQSRPFQWIDIGRVGDYWSVLQQVLAGEIASMRMPGTQVRPGVWVGLNTRIDWDQVSIQGPVYIGSGSRIEAGARIQGPAWLGHGCLMRAGSVLQRSVLLDYTRVDAGTVMDEVIASPQYVVQRDGHTTYHGQEGNSLHWGDARA
;
A
#
# COMPACT_ATOMS: atom_id res chain seq x y z
N GLN A 1 11.08 30.06 1.18
CA GLN A 1 9.65 29.82 0.95
C GLN A 1 9.20 30.68 -0.23
N GLY A 2 8.68 30.05 -1.31
CA GLY A 2 8.23 30.73 -2.50
C GLY A 2 6.73 30.98 -2.45
N ARG A 3 6.31 32.21 -2.81
CA ARG A 3 4.90 32.52 -3.03
C ARG A 3 4.43 31.82 -4.31
N VAL A 4 3.28 31.16 -4.26
CA VAL A 4 2.66 30.55 -5.43
C VAL A 4 1.99 31.65 -6.24
N THR A 5 2.37 31.78 -7.51
CA THR A 5 1.85 32.81 -8.42
C THR A 5 0.88 32.22 -9.45
N SER A 6 0.88 30.91 -9.62
CA SER A 6 -0.09 30.18 -10.44
C SER A 6 -0.15 28.72 -9.97
N PHE A 7 -1.30 28.08 -10.17
CA PHE A 7 -1.51 26.67 -9.96
C PHE A 7 -2.23 26.10 -11.19
N GLN A 8 -1.81 24.90 -11.61
CA GLN A 8 -2.42 24.18 -12.73
C GLN A 8 -2.73 22.76 -12.25
N GLU A 9 -3.97 22.35 -12.32
CA GLU A 9 -4.37 20.97 -12.03
C GLU A 9 -4.23 20.13 -13.30
N LYS A 10 -3.43 19.07 -13.24
CA LYS A 10 -3.20 18.09 -14.33
C LYS A 10 -3.05 18.71 -15.73
N PRO A 11 -2.16 19.69 -15.92
CA PRO A 11 -1.98 20.31 -17.23
C PRO A 11 -1.46 19.30 -18.25
N GLU A 12 -1.79 19.51 -19.53
CA GLU A 12 -1.09 18.82 -20.60
C GLU A 12 0.42 19.09 -20.50
N PRO A 13 1.31 18.09 -20.73
CA PRO A 13 2.75 18.27 -20.56
C PRO A 13 3.34 19.49 -21.30
N ALA A 14 2.83 19.77 -22.50
CA ALA A 14 3.27 20.93 -23.31
C ALA A 14 2.82 22.29 -22.75
N LYS A 15 1.82 22.31 -21.85
CA LYS A 15 1.27 23.52 -21.25
C LYS A 15 1.68 23.70 -19.79
N ALA A 16 2.44 22.76 -19.24
CA ALA A 16 2.92 22.82 -17.87
C ALA A 16 3.90 24.00 -17.69
N LYS A 17 3.60 24.86 -16.73
CA LYS A 17 4.43 26.05 -16.42
C LYS A 17 5.60 25.74 -15.51
N SER A 18 5.64 24.57 -14.89
CA SER A 18 6.63 24.17 -13.91
C SER A 18 6.78 22.64 -13.89
N ASN A 19 7.96 22.18 -13.46
CA ASN A 19 8.22 20.77 -13.13
C ASN A 19 7.94 20.45 -11.65
N LEU A 20 7.42 21.41 -10.89
CA LEU A 20 7.03 21.18 -9.50
C LEU A 20 5.59 20.64 -9.47
N ALA A 21 5.41 19.54 -8.74
CA ALA A 21 4.09 18.98 -8.50
C ALA A 21 3.71 19.12 -7.02
N SER A 22 2.41 19.28 -6.76
CA SER A 22 1.88 19.21 -5.42
C SER A 22 1.96 17.79 -4.88
N THR A 23 2.38 17.65 -3.63
CA THR A 23 2.47 16.36 -2.94
C THR A 23 1.22 16.01 -2.14
N GLY A 24 0.19 16.86 -2.19
CA GLY A 24 -1.04 16.65 -1.43
C GLY A 24 -0.93 16.93 0.07
N ILE A 25 0.16 17.56 0.52
CA ILE A 25 0.36 17.91 1.94
C ILE A 25 0.16 19.41 2.10
N TYR A 26 -0.89 19.81 2.82
CA TYR A 26 -1.30 21.20 2.98
C TYR A 26 -1.48 21.56 4.45
N ILE A 27 -1.19 22.82 4.77
CA ILE A 27 -1.50 23.44 6.07
C ILE A 27 -2.28 24.72 5.75
N PHE A 28 -3.51 24.79 6.22
CA PHE A 28 -4.40 25.93 6.02
C PHE A 28 -4.67 26.67 7.31
N GLU A 29 -4.75 28.00 7.22
CA GLU A 29 -5.43 28.79 8.25
C GLU A 29 -6.93 28.46 8.23
N PRO A 30 -7.61 28.39 9.40
CA PRO A 30 -9.03 28.05 9.46
C PRO A 30 -9.92 28.89 8.53
N ALA A 31 -9.60 30.17 8.36
CA ALA A 31 -10.33 31.06 7.46
C ALA A 31 -10.36 30.61 6.00
N VAL A 32 -9.39 29.81 5.55
CA VAL A 32 -9.38 29.24 4.19
C VAL A 32 -10.49 28.21 4.03
N LEU A 33 -10.81 27.45 5.09
CA LEU A 33 -11.88 26.46 5.06
C LEU A 33 -13.28 27.10 4.94
N GLU A 34 -13.44 28.33 5.44
CA GLU A 34 -14.68 29.11 5.30
C GLU A 34 -14.96 29.54 3.85
N MET A 35 -13.92 29.50 3.00
CA MET A 35 -14.07 29.81 1.57
C MET A 35 -14.63 28.63 0.76
N VAL A 36 -14.67 27.42 1.36
CA VAL A 36 -15.21 26.22 0.71
C VAL A 36 -16.75 26.25 0.81
N PRO A 37 -17.47 26.27 -0.33
CA PRO A 37 -18.92 26.35 -0.30
C PRO A 37 -19.53 25.06 0.24
N SER A 38 -20.51 25.19 1.14
CA SER A 38 -21.24 24.03 1.68
C SER A 38 -22.17 23.42 0.62
N GLY A 39 -22.24 22.07 0.59
CA GLY A 39 -23.20 21.34 -0.24
C GLY A 39 -22.93 21.35 -1.75
N LYS A 40 -21.73 21.74 -2.16
CA LYS A 40 -21.28 21.69 -3.56
C LYS A 40 -19.96 20.95 -3.66
N GLU A 41 -19.76 20.28 -4.79
CA GLU A 41 -18.46 19.76 -5.15
C GLU A 41 -17.47 20.92 -5.31
N PHE A 42 -16.31 20.80 -4.64
CA PHE A 42 -15.29 21.84 -4.64
C PHE A 42 -13.92 21.17 -4.45
N ASP A 43 -13.07 21.27 -5.44
CA ASP A 43 -11.76 20.64 -5.46
C ASP A 43 -10.65 21.62 -5.06
N ILE A 44 -9.71 21.14 -4.25
CA ILE A 44 -8.59 21.96 -3.75
C ILE A 44 -7.70 22.44 -4.90
N GLY A 45 -7.41 21.58 -5.87
CA GLY A 45 -6.48 21.88 -6.97
C GLY A 45 -7.10 22.73 -8.05
N SER A 46 -8.32 22.41 -8.47
CA SER A 46 -9.00 23.10 -9.58
C SER A 46 -9.78 24.34 -9.14
N ASP A 47 -10.24 24.42 -7.88
CA ASP A 47 -11.07 25.53 -7.41
C ASP A 47 -10.34 26.40 -6.38
N LEU A 48 -9.91 25.81 -5.24
CA LEU A 48 -9.38 26.60 -4.12
C LEU A 48 -8.06 27.30 -4.48
N PHE A 49 -7.09 26.58 -5.01
CA PHE A 49 -5.77 27.14 -5.26
C PHE A 49 -5.78 28.25 -6.33
N PRO A 50 -6.48 28.11 -7.46
CA PRO A 50 -6.65 29.21 -8.39
C PRO A 50 -7.33 30.42 -7.75
N MET A 51 -8.35 30.20 -6.90
CA MET A 51 -9.04 31.26 -6.19
C MET A 51 -8.13 32.04 -5.23
N LEU A 52 -7.32 31.32 -4.44
CA LEU A 52 -6.33 31.94 -3.53
C LEU A 52 -5.32 32.81 -4.29
N VAL A 53 -4.84 32.32 -5.45
CA VAL A 53 -3.92 33.08 -6.31
C VAL A 53 -4.59 34.29 -6.90
N GLN A 54 -5.84 34.19 -7.44
CA GLN A 54 -6.59 35.28 -8.02
C GLN A 54 -6.87 36.40 -7.03
N GLN A 55 -7.20 36.03 -5.78
CA GLN A 55 -7.49 37.00 -4.71
C GLN A 55 -6.20 37.57 -4.09
N GLY A 56 -5.02 37.13 -4.53
CA GLY A 56 -3.75 37.59 -4.01
C GLY A 56 -3.50 37.22 -2.55
N LEU A 57 -4.16 36.18 -2.06
CA LEU A 57 -4.01 35.74 -0.68
C LEU A 57 -2.61 35.13 -0.43
N PRO A 58 -2.14 35.10 0.83
CA PRO A 58 -0.87 34.49 1.19
C PRO A 58 -0.91 32.98 0.93
N PHE A 59 -0.35 32.55 -0.19
CA PHE A 59 -0.23 31.16 -0.57
C PHE A 59 1.23 30.83 -0.89
N PHE A 60 1.84 29.91 -0.11
CA PHE A 60 3.26 29.60 -0.19
C PHE A 60 3.49 28.11 -0.38
N ALA A 61 4.52 27.75 -1.12
CA ALA A 61 4.97 26.37 -1.31
C ALA A 61 6.44 26.24 -0.93
N GLN A 62 6.81 25.02 -0.49
CA GLN A 62 8.20 24.64 -0.26
C GLN A 62 8.54 23.49 -1.18
N SER A 63 9.54 23.65 -2.03
CA SER A 63 10.15 22.55 -2.74
C SER A 63 11.26 21.97 -1.89
N ARG A 64 11.23 20.67 -1.64
CA ARG A 64 12.25 19.92 -0.90
C ARG A 64 12.57 18.61 -1.61
N PRO A 65 13.84 18.19 -1.65
CA PRO A 65 14.17 16.85 -2.13
C PRO A 65 13.73 15.82 -1.07
N PHE A 66 12.78 14.96 -1.42
CA PHE A 66 12.39 13.80 -0.63
C PHE A 66 11.78 12.74 -1.54
N GLN A 67 11.80 11.52 -1.09
CA GLN A 67 11.14 10.44 -1.80
C GLN A 67 9.64 10.56 -1.56
N TRP A 68 8.89 10.73 -2.65
CA TRP A 68 7.44 10.82 -2.64
C TRP A 68 6.89 9.87 -3.69
N ILE A 69 5.91 9.07 -3.31
CA ILE A 69 5.29 8.07 -4.16
C ILE A 69 3.78 8.19 -3.99
N ASP A 70 3.08 8.43 -5.08
CA ASP A 70 1.62 8.40 -5.12
C ASP A 70 1.13 6.96 -5.32
N ILE A 71 0.20 6.51 -4.46
CA ILE A 71 -0.38 5.17 -4.53
C ILE A 71 -1.83 5.34 -5.01
N GLY A 72 -1.98 5.53 -6.33
CA GLY A 72 -3.29 5.71 -6.96
C GLY A 72 -3.91 4.42 -7.52
N ARG A 73 -3.11 3.37 -7.70
CA ARG A 73 -3.52 2.11 -8.34
C ARG A 73 -2.96 0.91 -7.60
N VAL A 74 -3.56 -0.27 -7.80
CA VAL A 74 -3.07 -1.54 -7.24
C VAL A 74 -1.61 -1.82 -7.63
N GLY A 75 -1.25 -1.53 -8.89
CA GLY A 75 0.12 -1.67 -9.36
C GLY A 75 1.13 -0.76 -8.66
N ASP A 76 0.73 0.45 -8.31
CA ASP A 76 1.58 1.39 -7.56
C ASP A 76 1.82 0.88 -6.14
N TYR A 77 0.75 0.43 -5.46
CA TYR A 77 0.85 -0.20 -4.13
C TYR A 77 1.80 -1.39 -4.15
N TRP A 78 1.67 -2.26 -5.15
CA TRP A 78 2.55 -3.41 -5.34
C TRP A 78 4.02 -3.01 -5.52
N SER A 79 4.27 -2.04 -6.39
CA SER A 79 5.62 -1.54 -6.67
C SER A 79 6.28 -0.92 -5.43
N VAL A 80 5.52 -0.13 -4.67
CA VAL A 80 5.99 0.48 -3.42
C VAL A 80 6.34 -0.57 -2.39
N LEU A 81 5.50 -1.58 -2.23
CA LEU A 81 5.73 -2.65 -1.28
C LEU A 81 7.02 -3.43 -1.60
N GLN A 82 7.30 -3.69 -2.87
CA GLN A 82 8.55 -4.31 -3.30
C GLN A 82 9.76 -3.44 -2.92
N GLN A 83 9.69 -2.13 -3.15
CA GLN A 83 10.74 -1.19 -2.75
C GLN A 83 10.94 -1.16 -1.23
N VAL A 84 9.87 -1.23 -0.44
CA VAL A 84 9.95 -1.33 1.02
C VAL A 84 10.66 -2.61 1.44
N LEU A 85 10.26 -3.76 0.89
CA LEU A 85 10.85 -5.06 1.18
C LEU A 85 12.31 -5.16 0.73
N ALA A 86 12.68 -4.48 -0.36
CA ALA A 86 14.05 -4.38 -0.85
C ALA A 86 14.92 -3.41 -0.03
N GLY A 87 14.33 -2.60 0.86
CA GLY A 87 15.04 -1.59 1.64
C GLY A 87 15.42 -0.34 0.82
N GLU A 88 14.76 -0.11 -0.31
CA GLU A 88 15.04 1.02 -1.21
C GLU A 88 14.43 2.35 -0.73
N ILE A 89 13.50 2.28 0.24
CA ILE A 89 12.90 3.47 0.85
C ILE A 89 13.65 3.83 2.13
N ALA A 90 14.59 4.75 2.03
CA ALA A 90 15.54 5.08 3.08
C ALA A 90 14.92 5.55 4.42
N SER A 91 13.71 6.14 4.37
CA SER A 91 12.99 6.61 5.56
C SER A 91 12.20 5.53 6.27
N MET A 92 12.01 4.36 5.65
CA MET A 92 11.24 3.25 6.22
C MET A 92 12.16 2.21 6.86
N ARG A 93 11.77 1.76 8.03
CA ARG A 93 12.37 0.58 8.69
C ARG A 93 11.38 -0.56 8.60
N MET A 94 11.88 -1.75 8.26
CA MET A 94 11.06 -2.95 8.31
C MET A 94 10.56 -3.18 9.73
N PRO A 95 9.25 -3.40 9.92
CA PRO A 95 8.72 -3.73 11.22
C PRO A 95 9.17 -5.13 11.65
N GLY A 96 9.11 -5.42 12.95
CA GLY A 96 9.49 -6.71 13.51
C GLY A 96 11.01 -6.91 13.61
N THR A 97 11.40 -8.17 13.74
CA THR A 97 12.80 -8.59 13.89
C THR A 97 13.23 -9.38 12.67
N GLN A 98 14.41 -9.08 12.14
CA GLN A 98 15.00 -9.89 11.08
C GLN A 98 15.53 -11.20 11.68
N VAL A 99 14.90 -12.31 11.34
CA VAL A 99 15.23 -13.65 11.87
C VAL A 99 16.14 -14.46 10.94
N ARG A 100 16.11 -14.15 9.65
CA ARG A 100 16.98 -14.70 8.60
C ARG A 100 17.27 -13.60 7.57
N PRO A 101 18.30 -13.70 6.74
CA PRO A 101 18.53 -12.73 5.66
C PRO A 101 17.28 -12.53 4.80
N GLY A 102 16.80 -11.29 4.73
CA GLY A 102 15.60 -10.93 3.98
C GLY A 102 14.27 -11.40 4.59
N VAL A 103 14.24 -11.92 5.83
CA VAL A 103 13.00 -12.37 6.48
C VAL A 103 12.79 -11.65 7.80
N TRP A 104 11.73 -10.87 7.89
CA TRP A 104 11.32 -10.14 9.09
C TRP A 104 10.03 -10.73 9.67
N VAL A 105 9.97 -10.82 10.98
CA VAL A 105 8.85 -11.44 11.70
C VAL A 105 8.39 -10.56 12.84
N GLY A 106 7.08 -10.36 12.94
CA GLY A 106 6.42 -9.65 14.04
C GLY A 106 6.32 -10.50 15.32
N LEU A 107 5.79 -9.89 16.38
CA LEU A 107 5.62 -10.53 17.68
C LEU A 107 4.59 -11.67 17.66
N ASN A 108 4.76 -12.67 18.53
CA ASN A 108 3.80 -13.76 18.72
C ASN A 108 3.48 -14.56 17.45
N THR A 109 4.38 -14.59 16.49
CA THR A 109 4.24 -15.39 15.27
C THR A 109 4.59 -16.83 15.56
N ARG A 110 3.85 -17.78 14.99
CA ARG A 110 4.05 -19.23 15.16
C ARG A 110 4.51 -19.85 13.85
N ILE A 111 5.77 -20.26 13.78
CA ILE A 111 6.41 -20.83 12.60
C ILE A 111 7.26 -22.03 13.04
N ASP A 112 6.99 -23.20 12.50
CA ASP A 112 7.91 -24.34 12.62
C ASP A 112 8.92 -24.27 11.48
N TRP A 113 10.08 -23.69 11.78
CA TRP A 113 11.12 -23.38 10.80
C TRP A 113 11.71 -24.60 10.11
N ASP A 114 11.56 -25.79 10.68
CA ASP A 114 12.07 -27.04 10.10
C ASP A 114 11.09 -27.64 9.08
N GLN A 115 9.82 -27.19 9.12
CA GLN A 115 8.76 -27.73 8.29
C GLN A 115 8.23 -26.72 7.25
N VAL A 116 8.78 -25.49 7.18
CA VAL A 116 8.37 -24.45 6.23
C VAL A 116 9.52 -24.00 5.37
N SER A 117 9.23 -23.56 4.16
CA SER A 117 10.21 -22.95 3.26
C SER A 117 9.89 -21.48 3.08
N ILE A 118 10.78 -20.58 3.53
CA ILE A 118 10.62 -19.14 3.40
C ILE A 118 11.85 -18.55 2.73
N GLN A 119 11.65 -17.94 1.57
CA GLN A 119 12.69 -17.28 0.79
C GLN A 119 12.37 -15.79 0.65
N GLY A 120 13.24 -14.94 1.21
CA GLY A 120 13.06 -13.47 1.21
C GLY A 120 13.16 -12.79 -0.14
N PRO A 121 12.81 -11.48 -0.21
CA PRO A 121 12.41 -10.66 0.92
C PRO A 121 10.97 -10.93 1.38
N VAL A 122 10.77 -11.16 2.68
CA VAL A 122 9.45 -11.50 3.26
C VAL A 122 9.27 -10.78 4.59
N TYR A 123 8.07 -10.22 4.80
CA TYR A 123 7.60 -9.79 6.11
C TYR A 123 6.42 -10.64 6.57
N ILE A 124 6.43 -11.08 7.82
CA ILE A 124 5.35 -11.83 8.46
C ILE A 124 4.88 -11.05 9.68
N GLY A 125 3.65 -10.53 9.64
CA GLY A 125 3.05 -9.70 10.67
C GLY A 125 2.78 -10.45 11.98
N SER A 126 2.67 -9.67 13.06
CA SER A 126 2.47 -10.19 14.42
C SER A 126 1.23 -11.08 14.53
N GLY A 127 1.31 -12.12 15.35
CA GLY A 127 0.20 -13.05 15.60
C GLY A 127 -0.09 -14.02 14.46
N SER A 128 0.67 -13.99 13.37
CA SER A 128 0.47 -14.89 12.23
C SER A 128 0.93 -16.30 12.54
N ARG A 129 0.33 -17.26 11.85
CA ARG A 129 0.65 -18.69 11.97
C ARG A 129 0.93 -19.29 10.60
N ILE A 130 2.06 -19.97 10.48
CA ILE A 130 2.49 -20.67 9.27
C ILE A 130 2.57 -22.16 9.60
N GLU A 131 1.69 -22.95 8.99
CA GLU A 131 1.61 -24.39 9.25
C GLU A 131 2.61 -25.19 8.40
N ALA A 132 2.82 -26.43 8.79
CA ALA A 132 3.79 -27.35 8.17
C ALA A 132 3.59 -27.50 6.66
N GLY A 133 4.68 -27.57 5.92
CA GLY A 133 4.68 -27.69 4.46
C GLY A 133 4.34 -26.43 3.71
N ALA A 134 3.97 -25.33 4.39
CA ALA A 134 3.73 -24.06 3.74
C ALA A 134 5.01 -23.47 3.14
N ARG A 135 4.88 -22.79 2.01
CA ARG A 135 5.99 -22.15 1.28
C ARG A 135 5.68 -20.69 1.03
N ILE A 136 6.66 -19.82 1.30
CA ILE A 136 6.58 -18.39 1.03
C ILE A 136 7.80 -17.99 0.19
N GLN A 137 7.53 -17.43 -0.98
CA GLN A 137 8.56 -16.91 -1.88
C GLN A 137 8.34 -15.41 -2.06
N GLY A 138 9.33 -14.62 -1.67
CA GLY A 138 9.32 -13.17 -1.79
C GLY A 138 9.42 -12.65 -3.23
N PRO A 139 9.17 -11.35 -3.42
CA PRO A 139 8.76 -10.42 -2.37
C PRO A 139 7.34 -10.72 -1.86
N ALA A 140 7.19 -10.89 -0.54
CA ALA A 140 5.89 -11.20 0.05
C ALA A 140 5.68 -10.46 1.37
N TRP A 141 4.44 -10.05 1.60
CA TRP A 141 4.02 -9.37 2.82
C TRP A 141 2.80 -10.07 3.42
N LEU A 142 2.92 -10.49 4.66
CA LEU A 142 1.78 -10.98 5.44
C LEU A 142 1.47 -9.96 6.53
N GLY A 143 0.25 -9.47 6.55
CA GLY A 143 -0.28 -8.60 7.59
C GLY A 143 -0.38 -9.30 8.95
N HIS A 144 -1.05 -8.64 9.91
CA HIS A 144 -1.23 -9.20 11.24
C HIS A 144 -2.22 -10.35 11.25
N GLY A 145 -1.98 -11.35 12.10
CA GLY A 145 -2.92 -12.44 12.35
C GLY A 145 -3.24 -13.32 11.15
N CYS A 146 -2.40 -13.33 10.12
CA CYS A 146 -2.59 -14.18 8.95
C CYS A 146 -2.37 -15.66 9.28
N LEU A 147 -3.07 -16.53 8.56
CA LEU A 147 -2.96 -17.97 8.71
C LEU A 147 -2.65 -18.64 7.35
N MET A 148 -1.48 -19.23 7.24
CA MET A 148 -1.16 -20.11 6.13
C MET A 148 -1.33 -21.57 6.57
N ARG A 149 -2.31 -22.25 5.99
CA ARG A 149 -2.59 -23.66 6.26
C ARG A 149 -1.55 -24.57 5.63
N ALA A 150 -1.55 -25.83 6.08
CA ALA A 150 -0.58 -26.83 5.67
C ALA A 150 -0.44 -26.95 4.14
N GLY A 151 0.79 -26.94 3.66
CA GLY A 151 1.11 -27.09 2.24
C GLY A 151 0.69 -25.93 1.34
N SER A 152 0.12 -24.83 1.87
CA SER A 152 -0.20 -23.64 1.08
C SER A 152 1.06 -22.95 0.55
N VAL A 153 0.91 -22.21 -0.56
CA VAL A 153 2.02 -21.53 -1.22
C VAL A 153 1.64 -20.06 -1.44
N LEU A 154 2.51 -19.17 -1.03
CA LEU A 154 2.41 -17.74 -1.27
C LEU A 154 3.64 -17.28 -2.04
N GLN A 155 3.44 -16.74 -3.24
CA GLN A 155 4.53 -16.26 -4.09
C GLN A 155 4.27 -14.82 -4.48
N ARG A 156 5.26 -13.96 -4.33
CA ARG A 156 5.18 -12.55 -4.77
C ARG A 156 3.84 -11.90 -4.47
N SER A 157 3.31 -12.10 -3.25
CA SER A 157 1.93 -11.80 -2.89
C SER A 157 1.82 -11.05 -1.58
N VAL A 158 0.70 -10.38 -1.39
CA VAL A 158 0.36 -9.65 -0.17
C VAL A 158 -0.86 -10.31 0.47
N LEU A 159 -0.75 -10.67 1.73
CA LEU A 159 -1.91 -10.97 2.56
C LEU A 159 -2.17 -9.77 3.47
N LEU A 160 -3.34 -9.17 3.37
CA LEU A 160 -3.81 -8.17 4.31
C LEU A 160 -4.15 -8.83 5.65
N ASP A 161 -4.34 -8.03 6.69
CA ASP A 161 -4.56 -8.52 8.05
C ASP A 161 -5.66 -9.57 8.14
N TYR A 162 -5.42 -10.58 8.95
CA TYR A 162 -6.34 -11.69 9.22
C TYR A 162 -6.75 -12.53 8.01
N THR A 163 -5.97 -12.51 6.95
CA THR A 163 -6.22 -13.37 5.80
C THR A 163 -5.77 -14.81 6.07
N ARG A 164 -6.64 -15.77 5.79
CA ARG A 164 -6.35 -17.20 5.81
C ARG A 164 -6.15 -17.71 4.38
N VAL A 165 -5.10 -18.46 4.16
CA VAL A 165 -4.89 -19.25 2.93
C VAL A 165 -5.08 -20.72 3.29
N ASP A 166 -6.04 -21.38 2.63
CA ASP A 166 -6.37 -22.76 2.97
C ASP A 166 -5.34 -23.75 2.47
N ALA A 167 -5.41 -24.98 3.00
CA ALA A 167 -4.40 -26.02 2.74
C ALA A 167 -4.24 -26.32 1.25
N GLY A 168 -3.00 -26.40 0.79
CA GLY A 168 -2.66 -26.67 -0.60
C GLY A 168 -2.96 -25.56 -1.61
N THR A 169 -3.56 -24.44 -1.17
CA THR A 169 -3.86 -23.32 -2.06
C THR A 169 -2.58 -22.59 -2.48
N VAL A 170 -2.49 -22.22 -3.76
CA VAL A 170 -1.41 -21.44 -4.31
C VAL A 170 -1.90 -20.03 -4.63
N MET A 171 -1.27 -19.04 -4.05
CA MET A 171 -1.46 -17.62 -4.34
C MET A 171 -0.18 -17.03 -4.94
N ASP A 172 -0.28 -16.48 -6.12
CA ASP A 172 0.84 -15.90 -6.85
C ASP A 172 0.46 -14.55 -7.46
N GLU A 173 1.29 -13.52 -7.22
CA GLU A 173 1.10 -12.14 -7.69
C GLU A 173 -0.28 -11.56 -7.35
N VAL A 174 -0.77 -11.79 -6.14
CA VAL A 174 -2.07 -11.30 -5.67
C VAL A 174 -1.96 -10.47 -4.39
N ILE A 175 -2.94 -9.60 -4.18
CA ILE A 175 -3.24 -8.97 -2.90
C ILE A 175 -4.53 -9.58 -2.38
N ALA A 176 -4.45 -10.29 -1.25
CA ALA A 176 -5.60 -10.97 -0.67
C ALA A 176 -6.00 -10.35 0.67
N SER A 177 -7.29 -10.16 0.86
CA SER A 177 -7.96 -9.87 2.13
C SER A 177 -8.87 -11.04 2.50
N PRO A 178 -9.46 -11.07 3.71
CA PRO A 178 -10.45 -12.09 4.05
C PRO A 178 -11.65 -12.14 3.09
N GLN A 179 -11.98 -11.03 2.42
CA GLN A 179 -13.19 -10.89 1.60
C GLN A 179 -12.93 -10.94 0.10
N TYR A 180 -11.75 -10.55 -0.37
CA TYR A 180 -11.44 -10.46 -1.79
C TYR A 180 -9.97 -10.72 -2.09
N VAL A 181 -9.70 -11.12 -3.31
CA VAL A 181 -8.36 -11.24 -3.90
C VAL A 181 -8.31 -10.34 -5.13
N VAL A 182 -7.27 -9.52 -5.21
CA VAL A 182 -7.01 -8.63 -6.34
C VAL A 182 -5.75 -9.10 -7.05
N GLN A 183 -5.84 -9.33 -8.35
CA GLN A 183 -4.71 -9.63 -9.21
C GLN A 183 -3.95 -8.35 -9.59
N ARG A 184 -2.75 -8.49 -10.11
CA ARG A 184 -1.89 -7.37 -10.49
C ARG A 184 -2.51 -6.44 -11.53
N ASP A 185 -3.35 -6.97 -12.42
CA ASP A 185 -4.09 -6.20 -13.43
C ASP A 185 -5.32 -5.46 -12.86
N GLY A 186 -5.63 -5.66 -11.58
CA GLY A 186 -6.79 -5.08 -10.89
C GLY A 186 -8.03 -5.96 -10.92
N HIS A 187 -8.00 -7.13 -11.58
CA HIS A 187 -9.12 -8.07 -11.53
C HIS A 187 -9.38 -8.52 -10.09
N THR A 188 -10.62 -8.41 -9.63
CA THR A 188 -11.00 -8.70 -8.25
C THR A 188 -11.96 -9.89 -8.19
N THR A 189 -11.64 -10.86 -7.35
CA THR A 189 -12.47 -12.02 -7.05
C THR A 189 -12.92 -11.93 -5.59
N TYR A 190 -14.20 -12.13 -5.33
CA TYR A 190 -14.77 -12.09 -3.98
C TYR A 190 -14.87 -13.49 -3.37
N HIS A 191 -14.70 -13.56 -2.04
CA HIS A 191 -14.85 -14.80 -1.29
C HIS A 191 -16.26 -15.38 -1.49
N GLY A 192 -16.34 -16.70 -1.73
CA GLY A 192 -17.62 -17.38 -1.99
C GLY A 192 -18.18 -17.22 -3.42
N GLN A 193 -17.47 -16.55 -4.32
CA GLN A 193 -17.86 -16.46 -5.72
C GLN A 193 -17.72 -17.83 -6.40
N GLU A 194 -18.75 -18.27 -7.13
CA GLU A 194 -18.74 -19.53 -7.87
C GLU A 194 -17.64 -19.58 -8.94
N GLY A 195 -17.08 -20.77 -9.16
CA GLY A 195 -16.02 -20.99 -10.17
C GLY A 195 -14.62 -20.59 -9.74
N ASN A 196 -14.42 -20.14 -8.49
CA ASN A 196 -13.13 -19.77 -7.97
C ASN A 196 -12.35 -21.00 -7.46
N SER A 197 -11.14 -21.22 -7.97
CA SER A 197 -10.23 -22.27 -7.54
C SER A 197 -9.39 -21.90 -6.30
N LEU A 198 -9.42 -20.64 -5.89
CA LEU A 198 -8.70 -20.18 -4.69
C LEU A 198 -9.55 -20.45 -3.44
N HIS A 199 -8.90 -20.99 -2.44
CA HIS A 199 -9.51 -21.27 -1.13
C HIS A 199 -8.84 -20.41 -0.07
N TRP A 200 -9.54 -19.40 0.40
CA TRP A 200 -9.08 -18.47 1.42
C TRP A 200 -10.24 -17.93 2.25
N GLY A 201 -9.98 -17.14 3.25
CA GLY A 201 -11.02 -16.49 4.05
C GLY A 201 -10.46 -15.71 5.24
N ASP A 202 -11.29 -15.55 6.26
CA ASP A 202 -10.90 -14.89 7.51
C ASP A 202 -10.19 -15.89 8.45
N ALA A 203 -9.04 -15.49 8.96
CA ALA A 203 -8.25 -16.32 9.89
C ALA A 203 -8.87 -16.41 11.30
N ARG A 204 -9.87 -15.58 11.59
CA ARG A 204 -10.59 -15.52 12.87
C ARG A 204 -11.88 -16.34 12.85
N ALA A 205 -12.34 -16.79 11.67
CA ALA A 205 -13.54 -17.60 11.46
C ALA A 205 -13.29 -19.09 11.66
#